data_050ff53654e1fbab48e307de940ac8b6
#
_entry.id   050ff53654e1fbab48e307de940ac8b6
#
_cell.length_a   1.000
_cell.length_b   1.000
_cell.length_c   1.000
_cell.angle_alpha   90.00
_cell.angle_beta   90.00
_cell.angle_gamma   90.00
#
_symmetry.space_group_name_H-M   'P 1'
#
loop_
_entity.id
_entity.type
_entity.pdbx_description
1 polymer ?
#
loop_
_entity_poly.entity_id
_entity_poly.type
_entity_poly.pdbx_seq_one_letter_code
_entity_poly.pdbx_strand_id
1 'polypeptide(L)'
;MSCNGYFCYVLKSILENKKYGTIQEAFDRWNAYVHSFGFGEKLGTDFPSELGGTIPTSAYYDRVYGKRGWRFQTIISLSIGQGEIGATPMHLANLAATVANRGFYYIPHIVKDSEGVTIDPKYHERHYTMVDTTHYGKVIPGMWRAVNGGPDSGGTAWRVAVSGLDICGKTGTAQNPRGADNSVFICFAPKDEPKIAIAAYVEAGGFGANVAAPIASLMVEKYLTGKISRPDMEQRMRGMDLMHKVKKD
;
A
#
# COMPACT_ATOMS: atom_id res chain seq x y z
N MET A 1 -3.03 13.74 7.49
CA MET A 1 -3.89 13.11 8.51
C MET A 1 -4.47 11.83 7.93
N SER A 2 -4.54 10.73 8.70
CA SER A 2 -5.18 9.47 8.28
C SER A 2 -6.58 9.42 8.91
N CYS A 3 -7.63 9.58 8.09
CA CYS A 3 -9.00 9.70 8.58
C CYS A 3 -9.88 8.59 7.97
N ASN A 4 -10.14 7.53 8.76
CA ASN A 4 -10.98 6.41 8.34
C ASN A 4 -12.40 6.87 7.97
N GLY A 5 -13.00 7.76 8.77
CA GLY A 5 -14.33 8.30 8.50
C GLY A 5 -14.44 8.94 7.11
N TYR A 6 -13.42 9.70 6.68
CA TYR A 6 -13.39 10.29 5.34
C TYR A 6 -13.46 9.22 4.25
N PHE A 7 -12.64 8.18 4.34
CA PHE A 7 -12.61 7.10 3.33
C PHE A 7 -13.88 6.25 3.35
N CYS A 8 -14.49 6.05 4.52
CA CYS A 8 -15.81 5.44 4.61
C CYS A 8 -16.86 6.25 3.84
N TYR A 9 -16.85 7.58 4.01
CA TYR A 9 -17.75 8.46 3.27
C TYR A 9 -17.48 8.45 1.76
N VAL A 10 -16.22 8.40 1.34
CA VAL A 10 -15.84 8.32 -0.08
C VAL A 10 -16.41 7.04 -0.69
N LEU A 11 -16.17 5.87 -0.09
CA LEU A 11 -16.73 4.61 -0.61
C LEU A 11 -18.25 4.64 -0.62
N LYS A 12 -18.89 5.12 0.45
CA LYS A 12 -20.34 5.30 0.50
C LYS A 12 -20.84 6.15 -0.66
N SER A 13 -20.20 7.29 -0.90
CA SER A 13 -20.59 8.20 -1.98
C SER A 13 -20.44 7.58 -3.38
N ILE A 14 -19.49 6.68 -3.57
CA ILE A 14 -19.32 5.92 -4.80
C ILE A 14 -20.48 4.93 -4.94
N LEU A 15 -20.75 4.12 -3.91
CA LEU A 15 -21.73 3.03 -3.96
C LEU A 15 -23.17 3.51 -4.03
N GLU A 16 -23.48 4.67 -3.46
CA GLU A 16 -24.82 5.28 -3.48
C GLU A 16 -25.02 6.28 -4.63
N ASN A 17 -24.01 6.45 -5.50
CA ASN A 17 -24.11 7.37 -6.62
C ASN A 17 -24.96 6.77 -7.75
N LYS A 18 -26.12 7.35 -7.99
CA LYS A 18 -27.07 6.93 -9.03
C LYS A 18 -26.48 6.84 -10.44
N LYS A 19 -25.38 7.56 -10.71
CA LYS A 19 -24.64 7.47 -11.98
C LYS A 19 -24.14 6.06 -12.27
N TYR A 20 -23.89 5.26 -11.24
CA TYR A 20 -23.34 3.92 -11.38
C TYR A 20 -24.42 2.81 -11.31
N GLY A 21 -25.70 3.17 -11.24
CA GLY A 21 -26.79 2.22 -11.21
C GLY A 21 -27.04 1.61 -9.82
N THR A 22 -27.01 0.29 -9.73
CA THR A 22 -27.17 -0.47 -8.49
C THR A 22 -25.89 -0.44 -7.65
N ILE A 23 -26.01 -0.81 -6.36
CA ILE A 23 -24.83 -0.94 -5.48
C ILE A 23 -23.84 -1.98 -5.99
N GLN A 24 -24.33 -3.05 -6.62
CA GLN A 24 -23.50 -4.09 -7.25
C GLN A 24 -22.65 -3.50 -8.38
N GLU A 25 -23.29 -2.78 -9.31
CA GLU A 25 -22.60 -2.15 -10.44
C GLU A 25 -21.60 -1.08 -9.98
N ALA A 26 -21.97 -0.27 -9.00
CA ALA A 26 -21.05 0.70 -8.39
C ALA A 26 -19.85 0.02 -7.73
N PHE A 27 -20.07 -1.09 -7.03
CA PHE A 27 -19.01 -1.85 -6.39
C PHE A 27 -18.11 -2.55 -7.40
N ASP A 28 -18.67 -3.15 -8.46
CA ASP A 28 -17.88 -3.77 -9.52
C ASP A 28 -17.02 -2.73 -10.26
N ARG A 29 -17.55 -1.51 -10.42
CA ARG A 29 -16.77 -0.39 -10.96
C ARG A 29 -15.61 -0.02 -10.06
N TRP A 30 -15.85 0.14 -8.76
CA TRP A 30 -14.78 0.38 -7.77
C TRP A 30 -13.74 -0.74 -7.80
N ASN A 31 -14.19 -1.97 -7.86
CA ASN A 31 -13.37 -3.17 -7.92
C ASN A 31 -12.43 -3.16 -9.14
N ALA A 32 -12.98 -2.82 -10.33
CA ALA A 32 -12.17 -2.69 -11.56
C ALA A 32 -11.04 -1.66 -11.40
N TYR A 33 -11.30 -0.52 -10.72
CA TYR A 33 -10.23 0.43 -10.40
C TYR A 33 -9.17 -0.18 -9.48
N VAL A 34 -9.57 -0.93 -8.45
CA VAL A 34 -8.63 -1.59 -7.53
C VAL A 34 -7.77 -2.63 -8.27
N HIS A 35 -8.41 -3.45 -9.11
CA HIS A 35 -7.69 -4.43 -9.95
C HIS A 35 -6.70 -3.78 -10.90
N SER A 36 -6.99 -2.58 -11.43
CA SER A 36 -6.07 -1.88 -12.32
C SER A 36 -4.72 -1.50 -11.68
N PHE A 37 -4.61 -1.57 -10.35
CA PHE A 37 -3.35 -1.46 -9.61
C PHE A 37 -2.64 -2.80 -9.38
N GLY A 38 -3.17 -3.90 -9.92
CA GLY A 38 -2.64 -5.25 -9.76
C GLY A 38 -3.11 -5.98 -8.50
N PHE A 39 -4.08 -5.44 -7.74
CA PHE A 39 -4.63 -6.13 -6.57
C PHE A 39 -5.61 -7.24 -6.97
N GLY A 40 -5.65 -8.31 -6.15
CA GLY A 40 -6.60 -9.42 -6.31
C GLY A 40 -6.19 -10.47 -7.34
N GLU A 41 -5.02 -10.32 -7.94
CA GLU A 41 -4.47 -11.27 -8.92
C GLU A 41 -2.94 -11.33 -8.80
N LYS A 42 -2.35 -12.34 -9.42
CA LYS A 42 -0.89 -12.44 -9.53
C LYS A 42 -0.41 -11.34 -10.48
N LEU A 43 0.65 -10.63 -10.11
CA LEU A 43 1.27 -9.61 -10.97
C LEU A 43 2.00 -10.24 -12.18
N GLY A 44 2.33 -11.54 -12.10
CA GLY A 44 3.08 -12.24 -13.13
C GLY A 44 4.59 -12.16 -12.93
N THR A 45 5.02 -12.03 -11.68
CA THR A 45 6.43 -11.97 -11.28
C THR A 45 7.19 -13.25 -11.62
N ASP A 46 8.51 -13.22 -11.53
CA ASP A 46 9.38 -14.40 -11.62
C ASP A 46 9.53 -15.16 -10.29
N PHE A 47 8.77 -14.78 -9.25
CA PHE A 47 8.74 -15.51 -7.99
C PHE A 47 7.93 -16.81 -8.12
N PRO A 48 8.49 -17.97 -7.75
CA PRO A 48 7.82 -19.25 -7.96
C PRO A 48 6.55 -19.43 -7.12
N SER A 49 6.41 -18.70 -6.01
CA SER A 49 5.29 -18.82 -5.06
C SER A 49 4.47 -17.53 -4.96
N GLU A 50 4.29 -16.83 -6.08
CA GLU A 50 3.51 -15.60 -6.10
C GLU A 50 2.05 -15.83 -5.69
N LEU A 51 1.55 -15.00 -4.77
CA LEU A 51 0.15 -14.99 -4.33
C LEU A 51 -0.56 -13.76 -4.92
N GLY A 52 -1.80 -13.97 -5.40
CA GLY A 52 -2.61 -12.90 -5.97
C GLY A 52 -3.31 -12.00 -4.95
N GLY A 53 -3.28 -12.36 -3.68
CA GLY A 53 -4.13 -11.68 -2.70
C GLY A 53 -5.61 -11.96 -2.93
N THR A 54 -6.48 -11.10 -2.36
CA THR A 54 -7.93 -11.24 -2.49
C THR A 54 -8.58 -9.86 -2.53
N ILE A 55 -9.42 -9.62 -3.52
CA ILE A 55 -10.35 -8.50 -3.56
C ILE A 55 -11.75 -9.10 -3.73
N PRO A 56 -12.68 -8.90 -2.77
CA PRO A 56 -14.03 -9.47 -2.88
C PRO A 56 -14.81 -8.85 -4.03
N THR A 57 -15.69 -9.63 -4.65
CA THR A 57 -16.55 -9.19 -5.76
C THR A 57 -18.00 -9.03 -5.30
N SER A 58 -18.84 -8.35 -6.09
CA SER A 58 -20.28 -8.31 -5.85
C SER A 58 -20.89 -9.72 -5.79
N ALA A 59 -20.44 -10.62 -6.68
CA ALA A 59 -20.87 -12.01 -6.69
C ALA A 59 -20.51 -12.78 -5.41
N TYR A 60 -19.36 -12.46 -4.78
CA TYR A 60 -19.02 -13.02 -3.48
C TYR A 60 -20.04 -12.62 -2.42
N TYR A 61 -20.36 -11.32 -2.32
CA TYR A 61 -21.33 -10.83 -1.35
C TYR A 61 -22.76 -11.31 -1.63
N ASP A 62 -23.17 -11.41 -2.90
CA ASP A 62 -24.46 -11.98 -3.28
C ASP A 62 -24.57 -13.44 -2.85
N ARG A 63 -23.48 -14.21 -2.91
CA ARG A 63 -23.46 -15.61 -2.46
C ARG A 63 -23.56 -15.71 -0.93
N VAL A 64 -22.85 -14.83 -0.19
CA VAL A 64 -22.77 -14.87 1.28
C VAL A 64 -24.04 -14.32 1.94
N TYR A 65 -24.58 -13.22 1.42
CA TYR A 65 -25.67 -12.47 2.05
C TYR A 65 -26.99 -12.53 1.25
N GLY A 66 -26.99 -13.16 0.08
CA GLY A 66 -28.12 -13.15 -0.87
C GLY A 66 -28.14 -11.90 -1.75
N LYS A 67 -28.71 -12.05 -2.95
CA LYS A 67 -28.92 -10.91 -3.85
C LYS A 67 -29.71 -9.81 -3.14
N ARG A 68 -29.18 -8.58 -3.13
CA ARG A 68 -29.71 -7.41 -2.39
C ARG A 68 -29.64 -7.52 -0.85
N GLY A 69 -28.99 -8.56 -0.30
CA GLY A 69 -28.85 -8.75 1.14
C GLY A 69 -27.72 -7.94 1.79
N TRP A 70 -26.82 -7.39 0.98
CA TRP A 70 -25.70 -6.59 1.46
C TRP A 70 -25.80 -5.12 1.02
N ARG A 71 -25.18 -4.25 1.78
CA ARG A 71 -25.20 -2.80 1.61
C ARG A 71 -23.84 -2.22 1.95
N PHE A 72 -23.67 -0.90 1.83
CA PHE A 72 -22.45 -0.20 2.21
C PHE A 72 -21.94 -0.61 3.61
N GLN A 73 -22.84 -0.73 4.59
CA GLN A 73 -22.46 -1.09 5.97
C GLN A 73 -21.81 -2.47 6.07
N THR A 74 -22.19 -3.41 5.22
CA THR A 74 -21.64 -4.76 5.17
C THR A 74 -20.17 -4.73 4.73
N ILE A 75 -19.80 -3.81 3.84
CA ILE A 75 -18.50 -3.74 3.19
C ILE A 75 -17.68 -2.50 3.58
N ILE A 76 -18.10 -1.80 4.62
CA ILE A 76 -17.47 -0.52 5.05
C ILE A 76 -15.98 -0.67 5.32
N SER A 77 -15.54 -1.83 5.82
CA SER A 77 -14.14 -2.12 6.14
C SER A 77 -13.21 -2.02 4.92
N LEU A 78 -13.74 -2.30 3.71
CA LEU A 78 -12.96 -2.22 2.47
C LEU A 78 -12.47 -0.80 2.19
N SER A 79 -13.22 0.22 2.65
CA SER A 79 -12.87 1.63 2.45
C SER A 79 -11.54 2.03 3.10
N ILE A 80 -11.10 1.26 4.08
CA ILE A 80 -9.85 1.49 4.84
C ILE A 80 -8.83 0.37 4.64
N GLY A 81 -9.04 -0.51 3.64
CA GLY A 81 -8.13 -1.61 3.31
C GLY A 81 -8.19 -2.77 4.31
N GLN A 82 -9.34 -2.98 4.94
CA GLN A 82 -9.60 -4.06 5.90
C GLN A 82 -10.74 -4.97 5.40
N GLY A 83 -11.23 -5.86 6.26
CA GLY A 83 -12.25 -6.83 5.90
C GLY A 83 -11.68 -7.95 5.05
N GLU A 84 -12.31 -8.25 3.94
CA GLU A 84 -11.94 -9.36 3.06
C GLU A 84 -10.80 -9.04 2.08
N ILE A 85 -10.21 -7.83 2.16
CA ILE A 85 -9.05 -7.48 1.34
C ILE A 85 -7.81 -8.21 1.85
N GLY A 86 -7.21 -9.01 0.98
CA GLY A 86 -5.89 -9.62 1.17
C GLY A 86 -4.89 -9.08 0.16
N ALA A 87 -3.80 -8.51 0.63
CA ALA A 87 -2.72 -8.00 -0.23
C ALA A 87 -1.36 -8.52 0.26
N THR A 88 -0.49 -8.87 -0.68
CA THR A 88 0.90 -9.21 -0.34
C THR A 88 1.75 -7.96 -0.19
N PRO A 89 2.91 -8.03 0.51
CA PRO A 89 3.87 -6.93 0.51
C PRO A 89 4.31 -6.49 -0.90
N MET A 90 4.32 -7.43 -1.87
CA MET A 90 4.61 -7.11 -3.27
C MET A 90 3.54 -6.21 -3.90
N HIS A 91 2.25 -6.50 -3.68
CA HIS A 91 1.17 -5.62 -4.11
C HIS A 91 1.28 -4.21 -3.52
N LEU A 92 1.65 -4.12 -2.24
CA LEU A 92 1.83 -2.83 -1.56
C LEU A 92 3.04 -2.05 -2.10
N ALA A 93 4.16 -2.73 -2.42
CA ALA A 93 5.31 -2.12 -3.06
C ALA A 93 4.96 -1.66 -4.49
N ASN A 94 4.22 -2.49 -5.24
CA ASN A 94 3.72 -2.16 -6.57
C ASN A 94 2.79 -0.94 -6.53
N LEU A 95 1.91 -0.83 -5.53
CA LEU A 95 1.09 0.37 -5.32
C LEU A 95 1.95 1.62 -5.13
N ALA A 96 2.98 1.54 -4.29
CA ALA A 96 3.90 2.66 -4.08
C ALA A 96 4.63 3.04 -5.37
N ALA A 97 5.09 2.07 -6.16
CA ALA A 97 5.72 2.28 -7.47
C ALA A 97 4.74 2.88 -8.48
N THR A 98 3.49 2.39 -8.51
CA THR A 98 2.42 2.92 -9.39
C THR A 98 2.14 4.40 -9.12
N VAL A 99 2.05 4.77 -7.83
CA VAL A 99 1.84 6.17 -7.43
C VAL A 99 3.07 7.02 -7.78
N ALA A 100 4.28 6.50 -7.53
CA ALA A 100 5.54 7.15 -7.91
C ALA A 100 5.62 7.44 -9.41
N ASN A 101 5.20 6.49 -10.24
CA ASN A 101 5.16 6.57 -11.70
C ASN A 101 3.94 7.35 -12.24
N ARG A 102 3.07 7.83 -11.36
CA ARG A 102 1.86 8.60 -11.73
C ARG A 102 0.88 7.82 -12.59
N GLY A 103 0.69 6.53 -12.27
CA GLY A 103 -0.41 5.74 -12.81
C GLY A 103 -0.03 4.52 -13.64
N PHE A 104 1.22 4.09 -13.62
CA PHE A 104 1.61 2.83 -14.24
C PHE A 104 2.64 2.08 -13.41
N TYR A 105 2.75 0.77 -13.65
CA TYR A 105 3.80 -0.08 -13.09
C TYR A 105 4.36 -1.01 -14.15
N TYR A 106 5.54 -1.56 -13.87
CA TYR A 106 6.10 -2.71 -14.55
C TYR A 106 5.92 -3.93 -13.64
N ILE A 107 5.77 -5.11 -14.22
CA ILE A 107 5.74 -6.34 -13.44
C ILE A 107 7.04 -6.48 -12.64
N PRO A 108 6.99 -6.56 -11.30
CA PRO A 108 8.19 -6.74 -10.48
C PRO A 108 8.87 -8.07 -10.81
N HIS A 109 10.22 -8.07 -10.91
CA HIS A 109 11.01 -9.25 -11.17
C HIS A 109 12.38 -9.15 -10.49
N ILE A 110 13.02 -10.31 -10.24
CA ILE A 110 14.34 -10.40 -9.61
C ILE A 110 15.42 -10.55 -10.66
N VAL A 111 15.15 -11.34 -11.70
CA VAL A 111 16.12 -11.60 -12.75
C VAL A 111 16.45 -10.30 -13.48
N LYS A 112 17.72 -9.97 -13.54
CA LYS A 112 18.23 -8.79 -14.23
C LYS A 112 18.83 -9.20 -15.57
N ASP A 113 18.66 -8.36 -16.60
CA ASP A 113 19.39 -8.51 -17.85
C ASP A 113 20.90 -8.55 -17.58
N SER A 114 21.55 -9.55 -18.12
CA SER A 114 23.00 -9.74 -18.06
C SER A 114 23.47 -10.45 -19.33
N GLU A 115 24.77 -10.50 -19.53
CA GLU A 115 25.34 -11.22 -20.66
C GLU A 115 24.89 -12.69 -20.68
N GLY A 116 24.19 -13.08 -21.77
CA GLY A 116 23.60 -14.42 -21.93
C GLY A 116 22.24 -14.67 -21.23
N VAL A 117 21.67 -13.67 -20.56
CA VAL A 117 20.34 -13.76 -19.93
C VAL A 117 19.47 -12.63 -20.45
N THR A 118 18.46 -12.97 -21.23
CA THR A 118 17.43 -12.02 -21.68
C THR A 118 16.18 -12.21 -20.86
N ILE A 119 15.70 -11.16 -20.22
CA ILE A 119 14.43 -11.21 -19.48
C ILE A 119 13.23 -11.18 -20.44
N ASP A 120 12.12 -11.75 -19.98
CA ASP A 120 10.87 -11.76 -20.73
C ASP A 120 10.43 -10.31 -21.05
N PRO A 121 10.10 -9.98 -22.31
CA PRO A 121 9.62 -8.66 -22.71
C PRO A 121 8.47 -8.10 -21.87
N LYS A 122 7.61 -8.96 -21.27
CA LYS A 122 6.52 -8.55 -20.40
C LYS A 122 6.98 -7.66 -19.24
N TYR A 123 8.22 -7.81 -18.75
CA TYR A 123 8.76 -7.00 -17.65
C TYR A 123 9.13 -5.57 -18.06
N HIS A 124 9.15 -5.28 -19.35
CA HIS A 124 9.36 -3.95 -19.90
C HIS A 124 8.04 -3.26 -20.31
N GLU A 125 6.91 -3.95 -20.21
CA GLU A 125 5.60 -3.42 -20.56
C GLU A 125 5.01 -2.59 -19.41
N ARG A 126 4.40 -1.45 -19.75
CA ARG A 126 3.71 -0.59 -18.80
C ARG A 126 2.27 -1.04 -18.59
N HIS A 127 1.91 -1.34 -17.38
CA HIS A 127 0.54 -1.61 -16.97
C HIS A 127 -0.07 -0.33 -16.41
N TYR A 128 -1.02 0.26 -17.12
CA TYR A 128 -1.66 1.52 -16.73
C TYR A 128 -2.86 1.28 -15.84
N THR A 129 -3.00 2.09 -14.79
CA THR A 129 -4.21 2.11 -13.97
C THR A 129 -5.34 2.82 -14.70
N MET A 130 -6.58 2.58 -14.26
CA MET A 130 -7.76 3.29 -14.75
C MET A 130 -7.88 4.72 -14.18
N VAL A 131 -6.96 5.14 -13.33
CA VAL A 131 -6.94 6.47 -12.70
C VAL A 131 -6.19 7.45 -13.60
N ASP A 132 -6.83 8.58 -13.90
CA ASP A 132 -6.21 9.65 -14.68
C ASP A 132 -4.98 10.22 -13.97
N THR A 133 -3.92 10.48 -14.76
CA THR A 133 -2.61 10.92 -14.26
C THR A 133 -2.68 12.22 -13.46
N THR A 134 -3.63 13.11 -13.75
CA THR A 134 -3.82 14.38 -13.04
C THR A 134 -4.15 14.21 -11.56
N HIS A 135 -4.78 13.08 -11.18
CA HIS A 135 -5.16 12.82 -9.79
C HIS A 135 -3.96 12.50 -8.90
N TYR A 136 -2.88 11.95 -9.46
CA TYR A 136 -1.65 11.68 -8.69
C TYR A 136 -0.99 12.96 -8.19
N GLY A 137 -1.13 14.07 -8.94
CA GLY A 137 -0.70 15.40 -8.50
C GLY A 137 -1.34 15.88 -7.20
N LYS A 138 -2.48 15.30 -6.78
CA LYS A 138 -3.14 15.57 -5.50
C LYS A 138 -2.73 14.60 -4.40
N VAL A 139 -2.47 13.34 -4.76
CA VAL A 139 -2.13 12.27 -3.81
C VAL A 139 -0.67 12.39 -3.34
N ILE A 140 0.25 12.59 -4.27
CA ILE A 140 1.69 12.65 -3.98
C ILE A 140 2.07 13.72 -2.95
N PRO A 141 1.58 14.98 -3.04
CA PRO A 141 1.82 15.99 -1.99
C PRO A 141 1.30 15.56 -0.62
N GLY A 142 0.17 14.82 -0.57
CA GLY A 142 -0.36 14.25 0.67
C GLY A 142 0.56 13.18 1.27
N MET A 143 1.12 12.30 0.45
CA MET A 143 2.10 11.30 0.87
C MET A 143 3.43 11.95 1.30
N TRP A 144 3.87 12.98 0.60
CA TRP A 144 5.05 13.74 1.02
C TRP A 144 4.83 14.41 2.38
N ARG A 145 3.70 15.08 2.57
CA ARG A 145 3.35 15.75 3.84
C ARG A 145 3.23 14.76 4.99
N ALA A 146 2.77 13.53 4.75
CA ALA A 146 2.68 12.50 5.79
C ALA A 146 4.04 12.18 6.42
N VAL A 147 5.13 12.34 5.67
CA VAL A 147 6.51 12.12 6.15
C VAL A 147 7.21 13.44 6.50
N ASN A 148 7.12 14.47 5.67
CA ASN A 148 7.93 15.68 5.79
C ASN A 148 7.19 16.88 6.42
N GLY A 149 5.87 16.77 6.64
CA GLY A 149 5.06 17.88 7.12
C GLY A 149 5.18 18.22 8.61
N GLY A 150 5.90 17.42 9.39
CA GLY A 150 6.04 17.63 10.82
C GLY A 150 4.76 17.27 11.64
N PRO A 151 4.84 17.35 12.98
CA PRO A 151 3.74 16.98 13.87
C PRO A 151 2.53 17.92 13.74
N ASP A 152 2.76 19.21 13.62
CA ASP A 152 1.72 20.23 13.60
C ASP A 152 0.86 20.21 12.32
N SER A 153 1.41 19.69 11.22
CA SER A 153 0.69 19.49 9.97
C SER A 153 -0.01 18.13 9.85
N GLY A 154 0.01 17.32 10.92
CA GLY A 154 -0.61 16.01 10.96
C GLY A 154 0.15 14.93 10.17
N GLY A 155 1.46 15.07 9.98
CA GLY A 155 2.33 14.07 9.39
C GLY A 155 2.39 12.81 10.25
N THR A 156 1.79 11.72 9.78
CA THR A 156 1.71 10.47 10.58
C THR A 156 3.05 9.74 10.70
N ALA A 157 4.01 10.04 9.85
CA ALA A 157 5.35 9.43 9.83
C ALA A 157 6.48 10.48 9.88
N TRP A 158 6.24 11.66 10.41
CA TRP A 158 7.22 12.76 10.41
C TRP A 158 8.57 12.42 11.05
N ARG A 159 8.58 11.50 12.03
CA ARG A 159 9.80 11.07 12.70
C ARG A 159 10.79 10.32 11.82
N VAL A 160 10.37 9.86 10.67
CA VAL A 160 11.22 9.12 9.73
C VAL A 160 11.66 9.95 8.53
N ALA A 161 11.35 11.23 8.53
CA ALA A 161 11.84 12.17 7.53
C ALA A 161 13.38 12.20 7.51
N VAL A 162 13.93 12.27 6.31
CA VAL A 162 15.38 12.43 6.07
C VAL A 162 15.56 13.64 5.19
N SER A 163 16.33 14.60 5.68
CA SER A 163 16.58 15.84 4.93
C SER A 163 17.15 15.53 3.54
N GLY A 164 16.57 16.13 2.52
CA GLY A 164 17.02 16.00 1.13
C GLY A 164 16.59 14.72 0.41
N LEU A 165 15.86 13.79 1.05
CA LEU A 165 15.41 12.56 0.39
C LEU A 165 13.95 12.60 -0.09
N ASP A 166 13.18 13.61 0.32
CA ASP A 166 11.78 13.83 -0.11
C ASP A 166 10.93 12.54 -0.17
N ILE A 167 10.96 11.79 0.95
CA ILE A 167 10.22 10.53 1.06
C ILE A 167 8.72 10.81 1.02
N CYS A 168 8.00 10.18 0.12
CA CYS A 168 6.55 10.14 0.08
C CYS A 168 6.08 8.81 0.67
N GLY A 169 5.21 8.84 1.68
CA GLY A 169 4.80 7.60 2.33
C GLY A 169 3.41 7.64 2.96
N LYS A 170 2.94 6.45 3.33
CA LYS A 170 1.67 6.27 4.05
C LYS A 170 1.80 5.13 5.06
N THR A 171 1.45 5.44 6.31
CA THR A 171 1.35 4.46 7.39
C THR A 171 0.06 3.66 7.29
N GLY A 172 0.14 2.37 7.56
CA GLY A 172 -0.99 1.49 7.79
C GLY A 172 -0.85 0.79 9.13
N THR A 173 -1.99 0.39 9.68
CA THR A 173 -2.07 -0.48 10.84
C THR A 173 -3.17 -1.47 10.56
N ALA A 174 -2.80 -2.71 10.31
CA ALA A 174 -3.77 -3.76 10.02
C ALA A 174 -4.10 -4.53 11.31
N GLN A 175 -5.37 -4.64 11.62
CA GLN A 175 -5.82 -5.35 12.82
C GLN A 175 -5.38 -6.82 12.78
N ASN A 176 -4.89 -7.29 13.93
CA ASN A 176 -4.52 -8.68 14.13
C ASN A 176 -5.31 -9.27 15.30
N PRO A 177 -6.26 -10.17 15.05
CA PRO A 177 -7.08 -10.76 16.11
C PRO A 177 -6.28 -11.62 17.09
N ARG A 178 -5.06 -12.04 16.72
CA ARG A 178 -4.21 -12.93 17.51
C ARG A 178 -3.11 -12.22 18.31
N GLY A 179 -3.05 -10.90 18.30
CA GLY A 179 -1.98 -10.18 18.99
C GLY A 179 -2.01 -8.69 18.78
N ALA A 180 -0.84 -8.06 18.85
CA ALA A 180 -0.70 -6.65 18.48
C ALA A 180 -0.95 -6.48 16.98
N ASP A 181 -1.48 -5.31 16.59
CA ASP A 181 -1.74 -4.98 15.19
C ASP A 181 -0.46 -5.08 14.33
N ASN A 182 -0.64 -5.30 13.05
CA ASN A 182 0.45 -5.37 12.09
C ASN A 182 0.84 -3.98 11.63
N SER A 183 2.14 -3.69 11.70
CA SER A 183 2.73 -2.43 11.28
C SER A 183 2.97 -2.42 9.78
N VAL A 184 2.43 -1.42 9.08
CA VAL A 184 2.56 -1.31 7.63
C VAL A 184 3.04 0.09 7.25
N PHE A 185 3.93 0.17 6.28
CA PHE A 185 4.32 1.41 5.66
C PHE A 185 4.67 1.20 4.19
N ILE A 186 4.12 2.05 3.33
CA ILE A 186 4.51 2.12 1.93
C ILE A 186 5.15 3.48 1.66
N CYS A 187 6.17 3.51 0.83
CA CYS A 187 6.82 4.75 0.45
C CYS A 187 7.53 4.64 -0.90
N PHE A 188 7.83 5.79 -1.44
CA PHE A 188 8.78 5.95 -2.55
C PHE A 188 9.60 7.22 -2.34
N ALA A 189 10.76 7.29 -2.98
CA ALA A 189 11.65 8.45 -2.92
C ALA A 189 12.61 8.52 -4.13
N PRO A 190 13.09 9.73 -4.48
CA PRO A 190 12.57 11.04 -4.12
C PRO A 190 11.17 11.33 -4.72
N LYS A 191 10.50 12.38 -4.26
CA LYS A 191 9.13 12.76 -4.69
C LYS A 191 9.02 13.01 -6.20
N ASP A 192 9.95 13.77 -6.77
CA ASP A 192 9.83 14.22 -8.15
C ASP A 192 10.52 13.30 -9.16
N GLU A 193 11.65 12.68 -8.78
CA GLU A 193 12.36 11.68 -9.58
C GLU A 193 12.52 10.36 -8.80
N PRO A 194 11.45 9.57 -8.64
CA PRO A 194 11.48 8.35 -7.84
C PRO A 194 12.52 7.35 -8.31
N LYS A 195 13.31 6.82 -7.39
CA LYS A 195 14.34 5.81 -7.64
C LYS A 195 14.07 4.50 -6.93
N ILE A 196 13.23 4.53 -5.89
CA ILE A 196 12.90 3.36 -5.08
C ILE A 196 11.47 3.45 -4.56
N ALA A 197 10.79 2.32 -4.54
CA ALA A 197 9.52 2.13 -3.86
C ALA A 197 9.63 0.96 -2.88
N ILE A 198 9.09 1.11 -1.68
CA ILE A 198 9.20 0.11 -0.60
C ILE A 198 7.84 -0.11 0.03
N ALA A 199 7.54 -1.37 0.35
CA ALA A 199 6.54 -1.74 1.34
C ALA A 199 7.21 -2.49 2.48
N ALA A 200 7.01 -2.03 3.71
CA ALA A 200 7.40 -2.74 4.93
C ALA A 200 6.14 -3.22 5.65
N TYR A 201 6.09 -4.51 5.92
CA TYR A 201 5.04 -5.16 6.69
C TYR A 201 5.69 -5.94 7.85
N VAL A 202 5.27 -5.66 9.07
CA VAL A 202 5.83 -6.28 10.27
C VAL A 202 4.67 -6.79 11.13
N GLU A 203 4.58 -8.11 11.24
CA GLU A 203 3.57 -8.77 12.09
C GLU A 203 3.75 -8.38 13.55
N ALA A 204 2.62 -8.16 14.25
CA ALA A 204 2.60 -7.73 15.64
C ALA A 204 3.45 -6.46 15.95
N GLY A 205 3.81 -5.69 14.92
CA GLY A 205 4.63 -4.48 15.05
C GLY A 205 3.89 -3.27 15.61
N GLY A 206 2.57 -3.32 15.72
CA GLY A 206 1.76 -2.20 16.18
C GLY A 206 1.62 -1.09 15.14
N PHE A 207 1.72 0.16 15.54
CA PHE A 207 1.53 1.28 14.62
C PHE A 207 2.61 1.37 13.55
N GLY A 208 2.16 1.58 12.28
CA GLY A 208 3.04 1.70 11.12
C GLY A 208 4.14 2.76 11.25
N ALA A 209 3.85 3.85 11.96
CA ALA A 209 4.83 4.92 12.24
C ALA A 209 5.98 4.50 13.15
N ASN A 210 5.80 3.45 13.99
CA ASN A 210 6.75 3.09 15.03
C ASN A 210 7.75 2.00 14.61
N VAL A 211 7.37 1.15 13.65
CA VAL A 211 8.21 0.01 13.23
C VAL A 211 8.41 0.00 11.71
N ALA A 212 7.35 -0.17 10.92
CA ALA A 212 7.48 -0.30 9.47
C ALA A 212 8.06 0.97 8.80
N ALA A 213 7.63 2.16 9.22
CA ALA A 213 8.14 3.41 8.66
C ALA A 213 9.62 3.65 8.95
N PRO A 214 10.13 3.48 10.20
CA PRO A 214 11.57 3.52 10.47
C PRO A 214 12.38 2.55 9.60
N ILE A 215 11.97 1.29 9.50
CA ILE A 215 12.65 0.28 8.67
C ILE A 215 12.72 0.73 7.21
N ALA A 216 11.58 1.08 6.61
CA ALA A 216 11.54 1.51 5.22
C ALA A 216 12.36 2.78 4.98
N SER A 217 12.33 3.76 5.91
CA SER A 217 13.11 4.99 5.76
C SER A 217 14.62 4.78 5.84
N LEU A 218 15.08 3.84 6.67
CA LEU A 218 16.50 3.44 6.72
C LEU A 218 16.93 2.75 5.40
N MET A 219 16.04 1.93 4.81
CA MET A 219 16.29 1.30 3.51
C MET A 219 16.37 2.34 2.39
N VAL A 220 15.44 3.30 2.35
CA VAL A 220 15.48 4.42 1.40
C VAL A 220 16.79 5.19 1.52
N GLU A 221 17.18 5.57 2.74
CA GLU A 221 18.40 6.31 3.00
C GLU A 221 19.62 5.53 2.54
N LYS A 222 19.73 4.26 2.91
CA LYS A 222 20.83 3.38 2.49
C LYS A 222 20.92 3.26 0.97
N TYR A 223 19.78 3.08 0.29
CA TYR A 223 19.74 2.93 -1.15
C TYR A 223 20.17 4.21 -1.89
N LEU A 224 19.66 5.37 -1.47
CA LEU A 224 19.90 6.63 -2.16
C LEU A 224 21.26 7.26 -1.85
N THR A 225 21.80 7.02 -0.63
CA THR A 225 23.03 7.69 -0.16
C THR A 225 24.20 6.75 0.05
N GLY A 226 23.98 5.44 -0.05
CA GLY A 226 25.00 4.42 0.23
C GLY A 226 25.28 4.17 1.72
N LYS A 227 24.75 4.98 2.64
CA LYS A 227 25.00 4.89 4.09
C LYS A 227 23.74 5.20 4.89
N ILE A 228 23.76 4.87 6.17
CA ILE A 228 22.75 5.26 7.16
C ILE A 228 23.37 6.35 8.05
N SER A 229 22.72 7.51 8.16
CA SER A 229 23.14 8.62 9.03
C SER A 229 22.44 8.61 10.39
N ARG A 230 21.54 7.66 10.63
CA ARG A 230 20.70 7.55 11.84
C ARG A 230 20.98 6.24 12.60
N PRO A 231 22.20 6.05 13.16
CA PRO A 231 22.59 4.79 13.80
C PRO A 231 21.72 4.42 15.00
N ASP A 232 21.23 5.39 15.77
CA ASP A 232 20.35 5.13 16.91
C ASP A 232 19.01 4.54 16.47
N MET A 233 18.45 5.02 15.34
CA MET A 233 17.24 4.44 14.77
C MET A 233 17.49 3.02 14.26
N GLU A 234 18.60 2.80 13.59
CA GLU A 234 18.99 1.47 13.12
C GLU A 234 19.15 0.49 14.29
N GLN A 235 19.89 0.88 15.33
CA GLN A 235 20.10 0.07 16.52
C GLN A 235 18.78 -0.25 17.22
N ARG A 236 17.90 0.73 17.34
CA ARG A 236 16.56 0.53 17.90
C ARG A 236 15.75 -0.49 17.11
N MET A 237 15.77 -0.44 15.76
CA MET A 237 15.05 -1.40 14.94
C MET A 237 15.64 -2.80 15.03
N ARG A 238 16.96 -2.94 15.03
CA ARG A 238 17.67 -4.22 15.16
C ARG A 238 17.46 -4.87 16.52
N GLY A 239 17.39 -4.07 17.58
CA GLY A 239 17.21 -4.56 18.97
C GLY A 239 15.75 -4.76 19.38
N MET A 240 14.78 -4.55 18.49
CA MET A 240 13.36 -4.66 18.82
C MET A 240 12.92 -6.11 18.89
N ASP A 241 12.49 -6.56 20.07
CA ASP A 241 11.84 -7.86 20.24
C ASP A 241 10.31 -7.73 20.06
N LEU A 242 9.80 -8.38 19.03
CA LEU A 242 8.38 -8.43 18.68
C LEU A 242 7.73 -9.78 19.04
N MET A 243 8.52 -10.81 19.33
CA MET A 243 8.02 -12.16 19.55
C MET A 243 7.13 -12.28 20.80
N HIS A 244 7.38 -11.47 21.82
CA HIS A 244 6.56 -11.46 23.04
C HIS A 244 5.26 -10.67 22.92
N LYS A 245 5.01 -10.00 21.79
CA LYS A 245 3.78 -9.24 21.53
C LYS A 245 2.68 -10.08 20.89
N VAL A 246 2.98 -11.29 20.45
CA VAL A 246 1.99 -12.26 19.99
C VAL A 246 1.33 -12.88 21.23
N LYS A 247 0.00 -12.77 21.35
CA LYS A 247 -0.72 -13.48 22.41
C LYS A 247 -0.45 -14.98 22.22
N LYS A 248 0.07 -15.62 23.25
CA LYS A 248 0.07 -17.10 23.32
C LYS A 248 -1.38 -17.49 23.59
N ASP A 249 -2.00 -18.20 22.65
CA ASP A 249 -3.27 -18.91 22.87
C ASP A 249 -3.08 -20.00 23.91
#